data_4812ec8442403f699fda512620a0c8eb
#
_entry.id   4812ec8442403f699fda512620a0c8eb
#
_cell.length_a   1.000
_cell.length_b   1.000
_cell.length_c   1.000
_cell.angle_alpha   90.00
_cell.angle_beta   90.00
_cell.angle_gamma   90.00
#
_symmetry.space_group_name_H-M   'P 1'
#
loop_
_entity.id
_entity.type
_entity.pdbx_description
1 polymer ?
#
loop_
_entity_poly.entity_id
_entity_poly.type
_entity_poly.pdbx_seq_one_letter_code
_entity_poly.pdbx_strand_id
1 'polypeptide(L)'
;MMKTKIVCMGDSITEGFGVGEQESYPYRLGVLLGEEYEVVNKGVCCCTAMNLELDGQVMGFPYVRQERYREALAEKGDIYVILLGTNDAQDGKDDVEDYINPLCNMISRKTEFVSNYQNIIDSVREAAPDAAIYIGIPAPVQNCIWRRHQERYLQELMPFFAEILEANPDIKKIDVHAAFEKLDKEKVSALYQEDGLHPNPAGLQLIADTVYRALCPHEAALQN
;
A
#
# COMPACT_ATOMS: atom_id res chain seq x y z
N MET A 1 -0.57 3.38 -30.32
CA MET A 1 -1.72 3.66 -29.41
C MET A 1 -1.18 4.27 -28.12
N MET A 2 -1.94 5.09 -27.41
CA MET A 2 -1.54 5.53 -26.07
C MET A 2 -1.65 4.33 -25.13
N LYS A 3 -0.66 4.15 -24.25
CA LYS A 3 -0.68 3.09 -23.25
C LYS A 3 -1.62 3.45 -22.11
N THR A 4 -2.29 2.47 -21.53
CA THR A 4 -3.01 2.66 -20.26
C THR A 4 -2.01 2.85 -19.14
N LYS A 5 -2.07 4.00 -18.46
CA LYS A 5 -1.11 4.36 -17.41
C LYS A 5 -1.64 3.97 -16.02
N ILE A 6 -0.85 3.20 -15.30
CA ILE A 6 -1.12 2.78 -13.93
C ILE A 6 -0.11 3.44 -12.99
N VAL A 7 -0.60 4.15 -11.99
CA VAL A 7 0.22 4.80 -10.96
C VAL A 7 0.11 4.03 -9.66
N CYS A 8 1.21 3.43 -9.21
CA CYS A 8 1.30 2.71 -7.94
C CYS A 8 1.80 3.66 -6.85
N MET A 9 0.92 4.04 -5.94
CA MET A 9 1.19 4.89 -4.77
C MET A 9 1.31 4.01 -3.53
N GLY A 10 2.27 4.29 -2.66
CA GLY A 10 2.44 3.48 -1.45
C GLY A 10 3.71 3.78 -0.68
N ASP A 11 4.03 2.86 0.21
CA ASP A 11 5.17 2.91 1.11
C ASP A 11 6.40 2.11 0.58
N SER A 12 7.25 1.62 1.47
CA SER A 12 8.43 0.81 1.16
C SER A 12 8.13 -0.46 0.38
N ILE A 13 6.94 -1.06 0.56
CA ILE A 13 6.53 -2.27 -0.17
C ILE A 13 6.29 -1.92 -1.64
N THR A 14 5.67 -0.77 -1.91
CA THR A 14 5.49 -0.26 -3.28
C THR A 14 6.81 0.18 -3.90
N GLU A 15 7.66 0.88 -3.13
CA GLU A 15 8.99 1.30 -3.58
C GLU A 15 9.85 0.09 -3.98
N GLY A 16 9.73 -1.03 -3.27
CA GLY A 16 10.56 -2.23 -3.44
C GLY A 16 11.80 -2.20 -2.54
N PHE A 17 11.60 -1.84 -1.26
CA PHE A 17 12.69 -1.78 -0.28
C PHE A 17 13.43 -3.12 -0.16
N GLY A 18 14.77 -3.06 -0.24
CA GLY A 18 15.64 -4.21 -0.07
C GLY A 18 15.73 -5.16 -1.28
N VAL A 19 15.10 -4.83 -2.41
CA VAL A 19 15.15 -5.60 -3.65
C VAL A 19 15.60 -4.72 -4.83
N GLY A 20 15.92 -5.35 -5.95
CA GLY A 20 16.21 -4.62 -7.19
C GLY A 20 14.94 -4.01 -7.80
N GLU A 21 15.09 -2.93 -8.58
CA GLU A 21 13.96 -2.25 -9.23
C GLU A 21 13.06 -3.22 -10.00
N GLN A 22 13.66 -4.15 -10.76
CA GLN A 22 12.94 -5.16 -11.55
C GLN A 22 12.22 -6.22 -10.71
N GLU A 23 12.46 -6.24 -9.41
CA GLU A 23 11.82 -7.16 -8.47
C GLU A 23 10.66 -6.51 -7.72
N SER A 24 10.52 -5.18 -7.79
CA SER A 24 9.39 -4.47 -7.20
C SER A 24 8.06 -4.93 -7.81
N TYR A 25 6.97 -4.92 -7.02
CA TYR A 25 5.68 -5.37 -7.55
C TYR A 25 5.17 -4.48 -8.70
N PRO A 26 5.39 -3.15 -8.73
CA PRO A 26 4.95 -2.34 -9.88
C PRO A 26 5.67 -2.70 -11.18
N TYR A 27 6.98 -2.99 -11.11
CA TYR A 27 7.72 -3.46 -12.29
C TYR A 27 7.17 -4.80 -12.79
N ARG A 28 7.01 -5.78 -11.88
CA ARG A 28 6.46 -7.11 -12.20
C ARG A 28 5.04 -7.03 -12.75
N LEU A 29 4.23 -6.13 -12.20
CA LEU A 29 2.89 -5.84 -12.73
C LEU A 29 2.96 -5.36 -14.18
N GLY A 30 3.89 -4.46 -14.50
CA GLY A 30 4.11 -4.01 -15.87
C GLY A 30 4.48 -5.15 -16.82
N VAL A 31 5.32 -6.08 -16.36
CA VAL A 31 5.66 -7.31 -17.13
C VAL A 31 4.44 -8.19 -17.37
N LEU A 32 3.58 -8.38 -16.35
CA LEU A 32 2.36 -9.18 -16.46
C LEU A 32 1.33 -8.56 -17.42
N LEU A 33 1.19 -7.25 -17.40
CA LEU A 33 0.22 -6.52 -18.21
C LEU A 33 0.65 -6.34 -19.67
N GLY A 34 1.97 -6.37 -19.94
CA GLY A 34 2.51 -6.23 -21.29
C GLY A 34 2.58 -4.80 -21.82
N GLU A 35 2.87 -4.69 -23.12
CA GLU A 35 3.29 -3.43 -23.75
C GLU A 35 2.17 -2.37 -23.88
N GLU A 36 0.93 -2.74 -23.72
CA GLU A 36 -0.22 -1.83 -23.78
C GLU A 36 -0.38 -0.99 -22.51
N TYR A 37 0.38 -1.32 -21.46
CA TYR A 37 0.36 -0.63 -20.17
C TYR A 37 1.69 0.06 -19.88
N GLU A 38 1.60 1.13 -19.10
CA GLU A 38 2.73 1.83 -18.49
C GLU A 38 2.49 1.85 -16.97
N VAL A 39 3.34 1.16 -16.21
CA VAL A 39 3.23 1.12 -14.74
C VAL A 39 4.30 2.02 -14.14
N VAL A 40 3.86 3.00 -13.35
CA VAL A 40 4.73 3.99 -12.71
C VAL A 40 4.78 3.72 -11.20
N ASN A 41 5.98 3.51 -10.68
CA ASN A 41 6.20 3.33 -9.25
C ASN A 41 6.41 4.68 -8.55
N LYS A 42 5.51 5.03 -7.64
CA LYS A 42 5.57 6.24 -6.79
C LYS A 42 5.60 5.87 -5.30
N GLY A 43 6.07 4.67 -4.96
CA GLY A 43 6.32 4.27 -3.58
C GLY A 43 7.39 5.12 -2.89
N VAL A 44 7.25 5.31 -1.57
CA VAL A 44 8.23 6.01 -0.73
C VAL A 44 8.34 5.30 0.61
N CYS A 45 9.55 4.87 0.94
CA CYS A 45 9.85 4.16 2.18
C CYS A 45 9.31 4.91 3.42
N CYS A 46 8.84 4.16 4.41
CA CYS A 46 8.35 4.62 5.70
C CYS A 46 7.07 5.48 5.65
N CYS A 47 6.45 5.70 4.48
CA CYS A 47 5.32 6.59 4.37
C CYS A 47 4.05 6.05 5.04
N THR A 48 3.32 6.97 5.69
CA THR A 48 2.00 6.77 6.28
C THR A 48 0.91 7.38 5.42
N ALA A 49 -0.30 6.82 5.46
CA ALA A 49 -1.50 7.45 4.93
C ALA A 49 -1.90 8.67 5.79
N MET A 50 -1.70 8.55 7.10
CA MET A 50 -1.98 9.65 8.01
C MET A 50 -1.03 10.83 7.82
N ASN A 51 -1.61 12.03 7.82
CA ASN A 51 -0.91 13.31 7.89
C ASN A 51 -1.29 14.00 9.18
N LEU A 52 -0.63 13.61 10.25
CA LEU A 52 -0.90 14.10 11.58
C LEU A 52 0.14 15.13 12.00
N GLU A 53 -0.32 16.18 12.66
CA GLU A 53 0.51 17.20 13.27
C GLU A 53 0.12 17.38 14.73
N LEU A 54 1.08 17.22 15.65
CA LEU A 54 0.90 17.39 17.08
C LEU A 54 1.90 18.44 17.58
N ASP A 55 1.41 19.42 18.30
CA ASP A 55 2.21 20.50 18.88
C ASP A 55 3.14 21.21 17.86
N GLY A 56 2.66 21.34 16.59
CA GLY A 56 3.42 21.94 15.50
C GLY A 56 4.49 21.02 14.88
N GLN A 57 4.52 19.75 15.25
CA GLN A 57 5.42 18.75 14.66
C GLN A 57 4.64 17.74 13.81
N VAL A 58 5.16 17.51 12.60
CA VAL A 58 4.63 16.45 11.72
C VAL A 58 5.01 15.10 12.27
N MET A 59 4.01 14.25 12.43
CA MET A 59 4.19 12.90 12.94
C MET A 59 4.38 11.92 11.79
N GLY A 60 5.40 11.06 11.91
CA GLY A 60 5.71 10.05 10.90
C GLY A 60 6.20 10.65 9.57
N PHE A 61 5.98 9.91 8.50
CA PHE A 61 6.31 10.29 7.13
C PHE A 61 5.05 10.34 6.26
N PRO A 62 4.18 11.36 6.39
CA PRO A 62 2.96 11.43 5.61
C PRO A 62 3.26 11.42 4.11
N TYR A 63 2.65 10.48 3.39
CA TYR A 63 2.83 10.33 1.95
C TYR A 63 2.45 11.60 1.18
N VAL A 64 1.39 12.28 1.62
CA VAL A 64 0.92 13.53 1.01
C VAL A 64 1.92 14.69 1.08
N ARG A 65 2.92 14.60 1.96
CA ARG A 65 3.99 15.62 2.07
C ARG A 65 5.21 15.31 1.20
N GLN A 66 5.26 14.13 0.57
CA GLN A 66 6.39 13.70 -0.24
C GLN A 66 6.33 14.26 -1.67
N GLU A 67 7.49 14.40 -2.30
CA GLU A 67 7.59 14.82 -3.70
C GLU A 67 6.93 13.79 -4.63
N ARG A 68 7.16 12.50 -4.39
CA ARG A 68 6.56 11.38 -5.12
C ARG A 68 5.04 11.41 -5.14
N TYR A 69 4.39 11.91 -4.08
CA TYR A 69 2.95 12.11 -4.07
C TYR A 69 2.51 13.14 -5.12
N ARG A 70 3.20 14.30 -5.16
CA ARG A 70 2.92 15.35 -6.16
C ARG A 70 3.18 14.87 -7.58
N GLU A 71 4.26 14.12 -7.76
CA GLU A 71 4.55 13.46 -9.03
C GLU A 71 3.47 12.47 -9.41
N ALA A 72 2.98 11.63 -8.46
CA ALA A 72 1.92 10.66 -8.71
C ALA A 72 0.64 11.34 -9.24
N LEU A 73 0.24 12.46 -8.64
CA LEU A 73 -0.91 13.22 -9.11
C LEU A 73 -0.66 13.86 -10.49
N ALA A 74 0.57 14.33 -10.75
CA ALA A 74 0.96 14.93 -12.02
C ALA A 74 1.00 13.93 -13.19
N GLU A 75 1.12 12.61 -12.91
CA GLU A 75 1.08 11.55 -13.93
C GLU A 75 -0.25 11.49 -14.68
N LYS A 76 -1.36 11.88 -14.04
CA LYS A 76 -2.71 11.81 -14.59
C LYS A 76 -2.99 10.42 -15.18
N GLY A 77 -2.76 9.39 -14.36
CA GLY A 77 -2.92 8.00 -14.75
C GLY A 77 -4.37 7.62 -15.00
N ASP A 78 -4.58 6.59 -15.79
CA ASP A 78 -5.90 6.00 -16.03
C ASP A 78 -6.35 5.12 -14.85
N ILE A 79 -5.37 4.59 -14.11
CA ILE A 79 -5.59 3.71 -12.95
C ILE A 79 -4.63 4.13 -11.84
N TYR A 80 -5.16 4.20 -10.61
CA TYR A 80 -4.36 4.39 -9.39
C TYR A 80 -4.50 3.18 -8.48
N VAL A 81 -3.37 2.63 -8.05
CA VAL A 81 -3.28 1.58 -7.03
C VAL A 81 -2.64 2.18 -5.80
N ILE A 82 -3.41 2.29 -4.70
CA ILE A 82 -2.96 2.90 -3.45
C ILE A 82 -2.75 1.78 -2.43
N LEU A 83 -1.51 1.52 -2.03
CA LEU A 83 -1.13 0.51 -1.04
C LEU A 83 -0.38 1.21 0.11
N LEU A 84 -1.13 1.73 1.08
CA LEU A 84 -0.67 2.41 2.29
C LEU A 84 -1.36 1.81 3.52
N GLY A 85 -0.75 1.97 4.68
CA GLY A 85 -1.31 1.53 5.96
C GLY A 85 -0.36 0.69 6.80
N THR A 86 0.66 0.07 6.19
CA THR A 86 1.66 -0.73 6.92
C THR A 86 2.36 0.09 7.99
N ASN A 87 2.76 1.32 7.66
CA ASN A 87 3.44 2.22 8.59
C ASN A 87 2.48 2.97 9.52
N ASP A 88 1.20 2.98 9.21
CA ASP A 88 0.15 3.48 10.11
C ASP A 88 -0.15 2.48 11.21
N ALA A 89 0.00 1.18 10.93
CA ALA A 89 -0.22 0.07 11.83
C ALA A 89 0.95 -0.13 12.82
N GLN A 90 1.23 0.86 13.66
CA GLN A 90 2.32 0.84 14.63
C GLN A 90 1.82 1.17 16.03
N ASP A 91 2.48 0.60 17.07
CA ASP A 91 2.37 1.06 18.44
C ASP A 91 3.65 1.82 18.84
N GLY A 92 3.55 3.12 19.02
CA GLY A 92 4.66 3.97 19.44
C GLY A 92 5.14 3.75 20.86
N LYS A 93 4.59 2.77 21.61
CA LYS A 93 4.99 2.49 22.99
C LYS A 93 6.22 1.59 23.09
N ASP A 94 6.53 0.87 22.03
CA ASP A 94 7.48 -0.23 22.13
C ASP A 94 8.93 0.10 21.71
N ASP A 95 9.24 1.32 21.22
CA ASP A 95 10.63 1.67 20.95
C ASP A 95 10.96 3.15 21.06
N VAL A 96 11.85 3.39 21.93
CA VAL A 96 12.19 4.62 22.63
C VAL A 96 13.10 5.56 21.87
N GLU A 97 13.76 5.16 20.82
CA GLU A 97 14.85 5.96 20.26
C GLU A 97 14.77 6.23 18.76
N ASP A 98 13.88 5.59 18.03
CA ASP A 98 13.80 5.77 16.59
C ASP A 98 12.55 6.48 16.11
N TYR A 99 12.73 7.74 15.85
CA TYR A 99 12.44 8.49 14.62
C TYR A 99 11.02 8.51 14.07
N ILE A 100 10.20 7.52 14.30
CA ILE A 100 8.96 7.39 13.57
C ILE A 100 7.84 7.08 14.53
N ASN A 101 7.27 8.18 15.02
CA ASN A 101 5.87 8.18 15.32
C ASN A 101 5.37 7.67 16.66
N PRO A 102 4.96 8.57 17.52
CA PRO A 102 4.07 8.26 18.61
C PRO A 102 2.61 8.12 18.13
N LEU A 103 2.33 7.37 17.08
CA LEU A 103 0.98 6.94 16.74
C LEU A 103 0.57 5.82 17.70
N CYS A 104 0.55 6.15 18.97
CA CYS A 104 0.05 5.26 19.99
C CYS A 104 -1.44 5.07 19.79
N ASN A 105 -1.88 3.79 19.77
CA ASN A 105 -3.28 3.41 19.75
C ASN A 105 -4.06 3.85 18.48
N MET A 106 -3.88 3.09 17.39
CA MET A 106 -4.58 3.33 16.12
C MET A 106 -6.10 3.35 16.25
N ILE A 107 -6.67 2.55 17.17
CA ILE A 107 -8.12 2.56 17.41
C ILE A 107 -8.62 3.97 17.76
N SER A 108 -7.86 4.71 18.57
CA SER A 108 -8.21 6.10 18.92
C SER A 108 -7.98 7.09 17.78
N ARG A 109 -7.30 6.69 16.71
CA ARG A 109 -6.96 7.49 15.54
C ARG A 109 -7.76 7.14 14.29
N LYS A 110 -8.82 6.38 14.45
CA LYS A 110 -9.67 5.94 13.34
C LYS A 110 -10.12 7.11 12.45
N THR A 111 -10.62 8.16 13.07
CA THR A 111 -11.15 9.33 12.36
C THR A 111 -10.06 9.99 11.53
N GLU A 112 -8.87 10.16 12.08
CA GLU A 112 -7.73 10.75 11.38
C GLU A 112 -7.27 9.85 10.22
N PHE A 113 -7.16 8.53 10.44
CA PHE A 113 -6.78 7.59 9.38
C PHE A 113 -7.77 7.64 8.22
N VAL A 114 -9.07 7.46 8.51
CA VAL A 114 -10.12 7.45 7.49
C VAL A 114 -10.18 8.78 6.74
N SER A 115 -10.15 9.91 7.45
CA SER A 115 -10.20 11.23 6.80
C SER A 115 -8.95 11.52 5.95
N ASN A 116 -7.77 11.15 6.42
CA ASN A 116 -6.54 11.36 5.65
C ASN A 116 -6.47 10.44 4.43
N TYR A 117 -6.92 9.20 4.54
CA TYR A 117 -7.02 8.31 3.40
C TYR A 117 -8.03 8.84 2.37
N GLN A 118 -9.17 9.37 2.82
CA GLN A 118 -10.15 10.03 1.96
C GLN A 118 -9.55 11.24 1.23
N ASN A 119 -8.72 12.04 1.90
CA ASN A 119 -8.02 13.17 1.27
C ASN A 119 -7.09 12.71 0.12
N ILE A 120 -6.43 11.55 0.26
CA ILE A 120 -5.62 10.98 -0.82
C ILE A 120 -6.52 10.62 -2.02
N ILE A 121 -7.65 9.95 -1.76
CA ILE A 121 -8.63 9.57 -2.78
C ILE A 121 -9.15 10.80 -3.52
N ASP A 122 -9.56 11.82 -2.77
CA ASP A 122 -10.12 13.05 -3.34
C ASP A 122 -9.09 13.82 -4.18
N SER A 123 -7.83 13.83 -3.76
CA SER A 123 -6.74 14.42 -4.54
C SER A 123 -6.50 13.69 -5.87
N VAL A 124 -6.62 12.35 -5.88
CA VAL A 124 -6.55 11.57 -7.12
C VAL A 124 -7.73 11.90 -8.03
N ARG A 125 -8.94 11.94 -7.48
CA ARG A 125 -10.16 12.30 -8.24
C ARG A 125 -10.07 13.72 -8.84
N GLU A 126 -9.48 14.66 -8.10
CA GLU A 126 -9.26 16.01 -8.60
C GLU A 126 -8.24 16.04 -9.74
N ALA A 127 -7.13 15.30 -9.60
CA ALA A 127 -6.05 15.29 -10.58
C ALA A 127 -6.40 14.49 -11.86
N ALA A 128 -7.18 13.41 -11.70
CA ALA A 128 -7.56 12.48 -12.76
C ALA A 128 -9.01 12.00 -12.57
N PRO A 129 -10.03 12.81 -12.94
CA PRO A 129 -11.44 12.56 -12.63
C PRO A 129 -12.00 11.25 -13.21
N ASP A 130 -11.43 10.78 -14.32
CA ASP A 130 -11.87 9.57 -15.01
C ASP A 130 -11.08 8.32 -14.60
N ALA A 131 -10.10 8.46 -13.71
CA ALA A 131 -9.25 7.35 -13.30
C ALA A 131 -9.99 6.33 -12.44
N ALA A 132 -9.73 5.05 -12.67
CA ALA A 132 -10.14 4.00 -11.77
C ALA A 132 -9.20 3.95 -10.54
N ILE A 133 -9.77 3.93 -9.34
CA ILE A 133 -9.00 3.87 -8.10
C ILE A 133 -9.16 2.49 -7.46
N TYR A 134 -8.03 1.93 -7.03
CA TYR A 134 -7.94 0.67 -6.30
C TYR A 134 -7.22 0.89 -4.98
N ILE A 135 -7.78 0.35 -3.89
CA ILE A 135 -7.15 0.36 -2.56
C ILE A 135 -6.65 -1.04 -2.25
N GLY A 136 -5.35 -1.15 -2.00
CA GLY A 136 -4.71 -2.38 -1.52
C GLY A 136 -4.79 -2.49 0.00
N ILE A 137 -5.28 -3.63 0.49
CA ILE A 137 -5.14 -3.99 1.91
C ILE A 137 -3.72 -4.51 2.11
N PRO A 138 -2.91 -3.93 3.02
CA PRO A 138 -1.50 -4.28 3.18
C PRO A 138 -1.24 -5.75 3.46
N ALA A 139 -0.08 -6.26 3.02
CA ALA A 139 0.38 -7.61 3.33
C ALA A 139 0.50 -7.81 4.85
N PRO A 140 0.27 -9.02 5.38
CA PRO A 140 0.38 -9.30 6.82
C PRO A 140 1.83 -9.16 7.30
N VAL A 141 2.00 -8.82 8.58
CA VAL A 141 3.30 -8.71 9.23
C VAL A 141 3.74 -10.07 9.78
N GLN A 142 4.98 -10.49 9.47
CA GLN A 142 5.52 -11.81 9.85
C GLN A 142 6.69 -11.68 10.84
N ASN A 143 6.43 -11.85 12.13
CA ASN A 143 7.49 -11.85 13.17
C ASN A 143 8.51 -10.71 12.99
N CYS A 144 8.02 -9.50 12.74
CA CYS A 144 8.85 -8.35 12.45
C CYS A 144 9.86 -8.08 13.56
N ILE A 145 11.12 -7.85 13.16
CA ILE A 145 12.21 -7.52 14.10
C ILE A 145 11.97 -6.18 14.81
N TRP A 146 11.22 -5.30 14.19
CA TRP A 146 10.80 -4.04 14.81
C TRP A 146 9.50 -4.26 15.58
N ARG A 147 9.55 -4.24 16.90
CA ARG A 147 8.41 -4.50 17.81
C ARG A 147 7.20 -3.61 17.56
N ARG A 148 7.43 -2.42 17.00
CA ARG A 148 6.38 -1.47 16.63
C ARG A 148 5.47 -1.97 15.50
N HIS A 149 5.97 -2.84 14.61
CA HIS A 149 5.19 -3.47 13.54
C HIS A 149 4.78 -4.87 13.97
N GLN A 150 3.51 -5.07 14.21
CA GLN A 150 2.95 -6.37 14.54
C GLN A 150 1.62 -6.57 13.82
N GLU A 151 1.35 -7.80 13.43
CA GLU A 151 0.12 -8.16 12.73
C GLU A 151 -1.14 -7.68 13.47
N ARG A 152 -1.17 -7.75 14.80
CA ARG A 152 -2.30 -7.26 15.60
C ARG A 152 -2.64 -5.79 15.34
N TYR A 153 -1.65 -4.93 15.09
CA TYR A 153 -1.88 -3.51 14.80
C TYR A 153 -2.43 -3.31 13.40
N LEU A 154 -2.00 -4.14 12.44
CA LEU A 154 -2.56 -4.13 11.10
C LEU A 154 -4.02 -4.59 11.11
N GLN A 155 -4.36 -5.61 11.93
CA GLN A 155 -5.74 -6.06 12.13
C GLN A 155 -6.66 -4.95 12.68
N GLU A 156 -6.13 -4.04 13.50
CA GLU A 156 -6.88 -2.87 13.99
C GLU A 156 -7.27 -1.89 12.87
N LEU A 157 -6.55 -1.88 11.74
CA LEU A 157 -6.87 -1.04 10.58
C LEU A 157 -7.93 -1.66 9.65
N MET A 158 -8.17 -2.95 9.72
CA MET A 158 -9.10 -3.63 8.78
C MET A 158 -10.50 -3.01 8.78
N PRO A 159 -11.12 -2.69 9.96
CA PRO A 159 -12.41 -1.99 9.98
C PRO A 159 -12.37 -0.59 9.35
N PHE A 160 -11.20 0.09 9.39
CA PHE A 160 -11.06 1.43 8.81
C PHE A 160 -11.04 1.36 7.29
N PHE A 161 -10.34 0.38 6.71
CA PHE A 161 -10.41 0.11 5.28
C PHE A 161 -11.82 -0.25 4.81
N ALA A 162 -12.55 -1.03 5.62
CA ALA A 162 -13.94 -1.37 5.30
C ALA A 162 -14.81 -0.11 5.24
N GLU A 163 -14.67 0.82 6.19
CA GLU A 163 -15.40 2.10 6.20
C GLU A 163 -15.04 2.98 4.99
N ILE A 164 -13.74 3.08 4.64
CA ILE A 164 -13.29 3.83 3.46
C ILE A 164 -13.93 3.27 2.18
N LEU A 165 -13.94 1.95 2.02
CA LEU A 165 -14.51 1.29 0.85
C LEU A 165 -16.04 1.41 0.81
N GLU A 166 -16.72 1.35 1.96
CA GLU A 166 -18.18 1.56 2.04
C GLU A 166 -18.57 2.99 1.66
N ALA A 167 -17.77 3.98 2.08
CA ALA A 167 -17.96 5.39 1.70
C ALA A 167 -17.66 5.67 0.23
N ASN A 168 -16.91 4.80 -0.46
CA ASN A 168 -16.47 4.96 -1.85
C ASN A 168 -16.80 3.73 -2.70
N PRO A 169 -18.06 3.49 -3.06
CA PRO A 169 -18.50 2.24 -3.73
C PRO A 169 -17.97 2.08 -5.16
N ASP A 170 -17.43 3.13 -5.77
CA ASP A 170 -16.75 3.12 -7.07
C ASP A 170 -15.30 2.61 -6.98
N ILE A 171 -14.70 2.63 -5.79
CA ILE A 171 -13.35 2.15 -5.54
C ILE A 171 -13.33 0.63 -5.38
N LYS A 172 -12.35 -0.02 -5.98
CA LYS A 172 -12.18 -1.46 -5.90
C LYS A 172 -11.11 -1.84 -4.88
N LYS A 173 -11.39 -2.90 -4.13
CA LYS A 173 -10.45 -3.48 -3.17
C LYS A 173 -9.47 -4.43 -3.86
N ILE A 174 -8.19 -4.33 -3.52
CA ILE A 174 -7.17 -5.35 -3.78
C ILE A 174 -6.78 -5.98 -2.45
N ASP A 175 -7.21 -7.20 -2.18
CA ASP A 175 -6.97 -7.86 -0.90
C ASP A 175 -5.64 -8.60 -0.90
N VAL A 176 -4.54 -7.83 -0.76
CA VAL A 176 -3.19 -8.39 -0.67
C VAL A 176 -3.05 -9.22 0.60
N HIS A 177 -3.62 -8.73 1.73
CA HIS A 177 -3.59 -9.46 2.99
C HIS A 177 -4.14 -10.88 2.84
N ALA A 178 -5.36 -11.01 2.31
CA ALA A 178 -6.01 -12.29 2.11
C ALA A 178 -5.27 -13.19 1.10
N ALA A 179 -4.50 -12.62 0.16
CA ALA A 179 -3.70 -13.42 -0.76
C ALA A 179 -2.57 -14.17 -0.04
N PHE A 180 -1.95 -13.54 0.96
CA PHE A 180 -0.96 -14.18 1.81
C PHE A 180 -1.59 -15.17 2.78
N GLU A 181 -2.71 -14.82 3.41
CA GLU A 181 -3.40 -15.69 4.39
C GLU A 181 -3.91 -17.02 3.80
N LYS A 182 -4.12 -17.10 2.50
CA LYS A 182 -4.47 -18.35 1.81
C LYS A 182 -3.35 -19.37 1.76
N LEU A 183 -2.13 -18.97 2.08
CA LEU A 183 -0.97 -19.85 2.08
C LEU A 183 -0.72 -20.43 3.48
N ASP A 184 -0.08 -21.58 3.55
CA ASP A 184 0.39 -22.14 4.82
C ASP A 184 1.42 -21.20 5.48
N LYS A 185 1.46 -21.15 6.81
CA LYS A 185 2.36 -20.25 7.56
C LYS A 185 3.83 -20.35 7.17
N GLU A 186 4.30 -21.57 6.87
CA GLU A 186 5.69 -21.79 6.44
C GLU A 186 5.95 -21.14 5.08
N LYS A 187 5.00 -21.25 4.15
CA LYS A 187 5.07 -20.60 2.83
C LYS A 187 5.02 -19.09 2.95
N VAL A 188 4.15 -18.58 3.82
CA VAL A 188 4.06 -17.12 4.04
C VAL A 188 5.38 -16.58 4.56
N SER A 189 5.98 -17.21 5.58
CA SER A 189 7.28 -16.78 6.12
C SER A 189 8.39 -16.76 5.09
N ALA A 190 8.37 -17.69 4.13
CA ALA A 190 9.34 -17.74 3.04
C ALA A 190 9.17 -16.62 1.99
N LEU A 191 8.11 -15.81 2.07
CA LEU A 191 7.83 -14.68 1.18
C LEU A 191 8.35 -13.35 1.71
N TYR A 192 8.97 -13.34 2.89
CA TYR A 192 9.48 -12.14 3.53
C TYR A 192 11.01 -12.10 3.57
N GLN A 193 11.53 -10.88 3.68
CA GLN A 193 12.92 -10.64 4.05
C GLN A 193 13.13 -11.00 5.52
N GLU A 194 14.36 -11.00 5.98
CA GLU A 194 14.73 -11.35 7.37
C GLU A 194 14.06 -10.44 8.42
N ASP A 195 13.64 -9.24 8.00
CA ASP A 195 12.98 -8.29 8.89
C ASP A 195 11.52 -8.65 9.22
N GLY A 196 10.90 -9.54 8.46
CA GLY A 196 9.52 -10.00 8.67
C GLY A 196 8.43 -8.97 8.37
N LEU A 197 8.81 -7.82 7.78
CA LEU A 197 7.90 -6.76 7.34
C LEU A 197 7.85 -6.62 5.83
N HIS A 198 9.03 -6.60 5.20
CA HIS A 198 9.13 -6.40 3.77
C HIS A 198 9.06 -7.74 3.01
N PRO A 199 8.13 -7.88 2.06
CA PRO A 199 8.14 -9.03 1.17
C PRO A 199 9.44 -9.11 0.38
N ASN A 200 9.96 -10.32 0.20
CA ASN A 200 11.07 -10.59 -0.69
C ASN A 200 10.60 -10.67 -2.15
N PRO A 201 11.48 -10.91 -3.15
CA PRO A 201 11.06 -10.97 -4.56
C PRO A 201 9.89 -11.91 -4.83
N ALA A 202 9.78 -13.06 -4.13
CA ALA A 202 8.65 -13.97 -4.29
C ALA A 202 7.35 -13.41 -3.69
N GLY A 203 7.45 -12.73 -2.54
CA GLY A 203 6.30 -12.03 -1.93
C GLY A 203 5.83 -10.86 -2.78
N LEU A 204 6.77 -10.09 -3.37
CA LEU A 204 6.44 -9.00 -4.28
C LEU A 204 5.81 -9.52 -5.59
N GLN A 205 6.17 -10.71 -6.06
CA GLN A 205 5.48 -11.36 -7.17
C GLN A 205 4.03 -11.70 -6.79
N LEU A 206 3.78 -12.24 -5.60
CA LEU A 206 2.42 -12.52 -5.13
C LEU A 206 1.56 -11.24 -5.08
N ILE A 207 2.16 -10.12 -4.66
CA ILE A 207 1.46 -8.82 -4.70
C ILE A 207 1.15 -8.42 -6.14
N ALA A 208 2.13 -8.50 -7.06
CA ALA A 208 1.92 -8.19 -8.47
C ALA A 208 0.81 -9.05 -9.09
N ASP A 209 0.81 -10.36 -8.84
CA ASP A 209 -0.21 -11.29 -9.30
C ASP A 209 -1.61 -10.94 -8.74
N THR A 210 -1.66 -10.49 -7.48
CA THR A 210 -2.91 -10.10 -6.83
C THR A 210 -3.47 -8.81 -7.44
N VAL A 211 -2.61 -7.83 -7.67
CA VAL A 211 -2.98 -6.57 -8.36
C VAL A 211 -3.44 -6.87 -9.79
N TYR A 212 -2.67 -7.67 -10.54
CA TYR A 212 -3.03 -8.08 -11.91
C TYR A 212 -4.43 -8.72 -11.98
N ARG A 213 -4.73 -9.66 -11.08
CA ARG A 213 -6.05 -10.31 -11.05
C ARG A 213 -7.19 -9.33 -10.75
N ALA A 214 -6.92 -8.31 -9.95
CA ALA A 214 -7.92 -7.29 -9.64
C ALA A 214 -8.16 -6.34 -10.82
N LEU A 215 -7.12 -6.02 -11.59
CA LEU A 215 -7.20 -5.16 -12.77
C LEU A 215 -7.79 -5.89 -13.99
N CYS A 216 -7.43 -7.17 -14.19
CA CYS A 216 -7.78 -8.00 -15.34
C CYS A 216 -8.56 -9.27 -14.95
N PRO A 217 -9.75 -9.17 -14.34
CA PRO A 217 -10.46 -10.32 -13.79
C PRO A 217 -10.87 -11.36 -14.86
N HIS A 218 -11.11 -10.94 -16.10
CA HIS A 218 -11.48 -11.86 -17.18
C HIS A 218 -10.30 -12.67 -17.70
N GLU A 219 -9.12 -12.09 -17.80
CA GLU A 219 -7.91 -12.78 -18.24
C GLU A 219 -7.38 -13.74 -17.19
N ALA A 220 -7.45 -13.33 -15.92
CA ALA A 220 -7.06 -14.18 -14.79
C ALA A 220 -7.93 -15.45 -14.66
N ALA A 221 -9.19 -15.40 -15.08
CA ALA A 221 -10.07 -16.57 -15.06
C ALA A 221 -9.74 -17.61 -16.15
N LEU A 222 -9.00 -17.24 -17.20
CA LEU A 222 -8.60 -18.13 -18.29
C LEU A 222 -7.27 -18.86 -18.00
N GLN A 223 -6.54 -18.45 -16.96
CA GLN A 223 -5.24 -19.01 -16.58
C GLN A 223 -5.33 -20.05 -15.43
N ASN A 224 -6.50 -20.29 -14.89
CA ASN A 224 -6.81 -21.30 -13.87
C ASN A 224 -7.51 -22.50 -14.50
#